data_f6895f631ad4afd04ea857b38bdec214
#
_entry.id   f6895f631ad4afd04ea857b38bdec214
#
_cell.length_a   1.000
_cell.length_b   1.000
_cell.length_c   1.000
_cell.angle_alpha   90.00
_cell.angle_beta   90.00
_cell.angle_gamma   90.00
#
_symmetry.space_group_name_H-M   'P 1'
#
loop_
_entity.id
_entity.type
_entity.pdbx_description
1 polymer ?
#
loop_
_entity_poly.entity_id
_entity_poly.type
_entity_poly.pdbx_seq_one_letter_code
_entity_poly.pdbx_strand_id
1 'polypeptide(L)'
;MKVYREKKEESYIYKKRGVEAGTGSKMTAEQEAQLISNILSNTPDELGMNYTLWNSKVVHEYIESTYLVKYNRRSVRKIMTRLGFSVQKPIKLAYERDPKKIEIWLQETYPKIKIRAMKEGARIYWGDEMGMQSTDNRGRTYGLKGKTPIIKKTGSRFKCNMLAAISPQGFMNWMVFEDNFDSTKFISFLGRLVSQIKQKIFLIVDNHRVHHSKKVKTYIAKHSDKLELFYLPPYCPDMNPQELVNQDIKANSNNFRSLKSINDLTINLRYYLTKIQFNPYKIMNYFTKDNVVYAS
;
A
#
# COMPACT_ATOMS: atom_id res chain seq x y z
N MET A 1 -33.58 42.53 -1.05
CA MET A 1 -34.36 43.30 -0.05
C MET A 1 -35.85 43.02 -0.06
N LYS A 2 -36.52 42.93 -1.24
CA LYS A 2 -37.98 42.67 -1.34
C LYS A 2 -38.42 41.33 -0.69
N VAL A 3 -37.65 40.23 -0.93
CA VAL A 3 -37.93 38.89 -0.40
C VAL A 3 -37.74 38.80 1.13
N TYR A 4 -36.84 39.59 1.70
CA TYR A 4 -36.61 39.64 3.15
C TYR A 4 -37.80 40.26 3.91
N ARG A 5 -38.46 41.25 3.31
CA ARG A 5 -39.65 41.90 3.93
C ARG A 5 -40.88 41.00 3.97
N GLU A 6 -41.00 40.06 3.00
CA GLU A 6 -42.15 39.18 2.86
C GLU A 6 -42.03 37.85 3.61
N LYS A 7 -40.80 37.31 3.77
CA LYS A 7 -40.57 35.95 4.28
C LYS A 7 -39.58 35.85 5.47
N LYS A 8 -39.22 36.99 6.10
CA LYS A 8 -38.35 37.01 7.28
C LYS A 8 -37.27 35.92 7.31
N GLU A 9 -37.38 34.93 8.24
CA GLU A 9 -36.36 33.89 8.46
C GLU A 9 -36.17 32.93 7.27
N GLU A 10 -37.17 32.59 6.48
CA GLU A 10 -37.03 31.75 5.30
C GLU A 10 -36.14 32.37 4.21
N SER A 11 -35.98 33.70 4.22
CA SER A 11 -35.11 34.40 3.26
C SER A 11 -33.60 34.12 3.46
N TYR A 12 -33.21 33.60 4.63
CA TYR A 12 -31.84 33.19 4.92
C TYR A 12 -31.51 31.77 4.46
N ILE A 13 -32.53 30.98 4.09
CA ILE A 13 -32.28 29.63 3.59
C ILE A 13 -31.71 29.76 2.18
N TYR A 14 -30.41 29.51 2.05
CA TYR A 14 -29.70 29.57 0.78
C TYR A 14 -30.19 28.45 -0.14
N LYS A 15 -31.12 28.79 -1.05
CA LYS A 15 -31.59 27.84 -2.06
C LYS A 15 -30.43 27.54 -3.00
N LYS A 16 -29.98 26.29 -3.00
CA LYS A 16 -28.95 25.81 -3.92
C LYS A 16 -29.37 26.15 -5.36
N ARG A 17 -28.62 27.04 -6.01
CA ARG A 17 -28.89 27.41 -7.42
C ARG A 17 -28.52 26.24 -8.33
N GLY A 18 -29.32 25.96 -9.31
CA GLY A 18 -29.09 24.93 -10.33
C GLY A 18 -30.20 23.89 -10.39
N VAL A 19 -30.15 23.08 -11.42
CA VAL A 19 -31.08 21.97 -11.64
C VAL A 19 -30.61 20.80 -10.77
N GLU A 20 -31.53 20.00 -10.25
CA GLU A 20 -31.19 18.80 -9.47
C GLU A 20 -30.23 17.87 -10.22
N ALA A 21 -29.33 17.25 -9.47
CA ALA A 21 -28.34 16.35 -10.06
C ALA A 21 -29.02 15.15 -10.74
N GLY A 22 -28.77 14.97 -12.03
CA GLY A 22 -29.39 13.91 -12.84
C GLY A 22 -30.53 14.40 -13.75
N THR A 23 -31.09 15.58 -13.51
CA THR A 23 -32.07 16.20 -14.43
C THR A 23 -31.42 16.42 -15.80
N GLY A 24 -32.03 15.88 -16.87
CA GLY A 24 -31.44 15.90 -18.22
C GLY A 24 -30.41 14.83 -18.51
N SER A 25 -30.32 13.80 -17.66
CA SER A 25 -29.58 12.57 -18.03
C SER A 25 -30.21 11.96 -19.28
N LYS A 26 -29.38 11.56 -20.26
CA LYS A 26 -29.81 10.83 -21.45
C LYS A 26 -29.99 9.34 -21.18
N MET A 27 -29.45 8.84 -20.08
CA MET A 27 -29.61 7.44 -19.61
C MET A 27 -30.82 7.39 -18.67
N THR A 28 -31.53 6.26 -18.70
CA THR A 28 -32.58 5.95 -17.73
C THR A 28 -31.98 5.56 -16.38
N ALA A 29 -32.80 5.54 -15.32
CA ALA A 29 -32.35 5.11 -13.99
C ALA A 29 -31.88 3.64 -14.00
N GLU A 30 -32.54 2.79 -14.77
CA GLU A 30 -32.17 1.36 -14.93
C GLU A 30 -30.84 1.21 -15.64
N GLN A 31 -30.56 2.01 -16.68
CA GLN A 31 -29.28 2.01 -17.39
C GLN A 31 -28.15 2.51 -16.49
N GLU A 32 -28.39 3.50 -15.64
CA GLU A 32 -27.42 3.96 -14.66
C GLU A 32 -27.15 2.90 -13.59
N ALA A 33 -28.16 2.22 -13.09
CA ALA A 33 -28.00 1.11 -12.14
C ALA A 33 -27.24 -0.07 -12.76
N GLN A 34 -27.53 -0.43 -14.00
CA GLN A 34 -26.81 -1.47 -14.72
C GLN A 34 -25.34 -1.08 -14.98
N LEU A 35 -25.06 0.17 -15.32
CA LEU A 35 -23.70 0.68 -15.47
C LEU A 35 -22.91 0.56 -14.16
N ILE A 36 -23.52 0.94 -13.02
CA ILE A 36 -22.90 0.79 -11.70
C ILE A 36 -22.57 -0.68 -11.43
N SER A 37 -23.56 -1.57 -11.60
CA SER A 37 -23.40 -3.02 -11.37
C SER A 37 -22.27 -3.59 -12.23
N ASN A 38 -22.23 -3.25 -13.52
CA ASN A 38 -21.22 -3.77 -14.44
C ASN A 38 -19.80 -3.26 -14.09
N ILE A 39 -19.64 -1.99 -13.70
CA ILE A 39 -18.32 -1.46 -13.29
C ILE A 39 -17.84 -2.08 -11.98
N LEU A 40 -18.72 -2.42 -11.06
CA LEU A 40 -18.37 -3.00 -9.77
C LEU A 40 -18.09 -4.50 -9.84
N SER A 41 -18.77 -5.22 -10.75
CA SER A 41 -18.73 -6.70 -10.79
C SER A 41 -17.84 -7.26 -11.90
N ASN A 42 -17.51 -6.49 -12.93
CA ASN A 42 -16.80 -6.97 -14.10
C ASN A 42 -15.66 -6.02 -14.49
N THR A 43 -14.61 -6.59 -15.07
CA THR A 43 -13.63 -5.83 -15.84
C THR A 43 -14.13 -5.57 -17.26
N PRO A 44 -13.63 -4.54 -17.98
CA PRO A 44 -14.08 -4.27 -19.36
C PRO A 44 -13.88 -5.45 -20.32
N ASP A 45 -12.81 -6.22 -20.19
CA ASP A 45 -12.51 -7.40 -21.02
C ASP A 45 -13.52 -8.54 -20.79
N GLU A 46 -14.00 -8.73 -19.57
CA GLU A 46 -15.08 -9.68 -19.26
C GLU A 46 -16.41 -9.30 -19.93
N LEU A 47 -16.58 -8.02 -20.29
CA LEU A 47 -17.73 -7.51 -21.07
C LEU A 47 -17.43 -7.39 -22.58
N GLY A 48 -16.35 -8.04 -23.05
CA GLY A 48 -16.00 -8.10 -24.48
C GLY A 48 -15.29 -6.87 -25.04
N MET A 49 -14.80 -5.97 -24.17
CA MET A 49 -14.04 -4.79 -24.58
C MET A 49 -12.52 -5.08 -24.56
N ASN A 50 -11.77 -4.40 -25.41
CA ASN A 50 -10.29 -4.55 -25.47
C ASN A 50 -9.56 -3.68 -24.43
N TYR A 51 -10.01 -3.68 -23.18
CA TYR A 51 -9.46 -2.91 -22.06
C TYR A 51 -9.56 -3.71 -20.77
N THR A 52 -8.58 -3.56 -19.90
CA THR A 52 -8.54 -4.24 -18.58
C THR A 52 -8.97 -3.34 -17.41
N LEU A 53 -9.07 -2.03 -17.62
CA LEU A 53 -9.39 -1.08 -16.56
C LEU A 53 -10.43 -0.06 -17.01
N TRP A 54 -11.42 0.17 -16.14
CA TRP A 54 -12.40 1.23 -16.31
C TRP A 54 -11.75 2.61 -16.16
N ASN A 55 -11.75 3.38 -17.22
CA ASN A 55 -11.37 4.79 -17.24
C ASN A 55 -12.43 5.58 -18.03
N SER A 56 -12.37 6.92 -17.99
CA SER A 56 -13.40 7.76 -18.62
C SER A 56 -13.55 7.56 -20.14
N LYS A 57 -12.53 7.01 -20.82
CA LYS A 57 -12.61 6.64 -22.23
C LYS A 57 -13.40 5.35 -22.41
N VAL A 58 -13.06 4.34 -21.63
CA VAL A 58 -13.68 3.01 -21.70
C VAL A 58 -15.16 3.09 -21.27
N VAL A 59 -15.47 3.83 -20.19
CA VAL A 59 -16.87 4.06 -19.79
C VAL A 59 -17.65 4.79 -20.87
N HIS A 60 -17.04 5.77 -21.54
CA HIS A 60 -17.69 6.46 -22.67
C HIS A 60 -18.03 5.51 -23.81
N GLU A 61 -17.07 4.68 -24.25
CA GLU A 61 -17.26 3.68 -25.29
C GLU A 61 -18.32 2.65 -24.90
N TYR A 62 -18.30 2.21 -23.63
CA TYR A 62 -19.28 1.26 -23.09
C TYR A 62 -20.70 1.83 -23.13
N ILE A 63 -20.91 3.05 -22.66
CA ILE A 63 -22.23 3.72 -22.69
C ILE A 63 -22.73 3.86 -24.13
N GLU A 64 -21.87 4.26 -25.07
CA GLU A 64 -22.24 4.45 -26.46
C GLU A 64 -22.57 3.11 -27.14
N SER A 65 -21.80 2.06 -26.92
CA SER A 65 -22.02 0.75 -27.54
C SER A 65 -23.22 -0.01 -26.92
N THR A 66 -23.39 0.06 -25.60
CA THR A 66 -24.39 -0.75 -24.89
C THR A 66 -25.75 -0.08 -24.82
N TYR A 67 -25.77 1.23 -24.56
CA TYR A 67 -27.03 1.96 -24.36
C TYR A 67 -27.39 2.83 -25.56
N LEU A 68 -26.54 2.93 -26.58
CA LEU A 68 -26.72 3.77 -27.76
C LEU A 68 -26.88 5.27 -27.43
N VAL A 69 -26.33 5.69 -26.29
CA VAL A 69 -26.40 7.07 -25.79
C VAL A 69 -25.07 7.78 -25.98
N LYS A 70 -25.10 8.88 -26.71
CA LYS A 70 -23.89 9.69 -26.98
C LYS A 70 -23.73 10.81 -25.94
N TYR A 71 -22.58 10.75 -25.23
CA TYR A 71 -22.09 11.80 -24.36
C TYR A 71 -20.74 12.31 -24.85
N ASN A 72 -20.31 13.49 -24.43
CA ASN A 72 -18.90 13.84 -24.49
C ASN A 72 -18.14 13.28 -23.27
N ARG A 73 -16.85 13.09 -23.39
CA ARG A 73 -16.01 12.51 -22.30
C ARG A 73 -16.04 13.33 -20.99
N ARG A 74 -16.26 14.66 -21.08
CA ARG A 74 -16.39 15.53 -19.91
C ARG A 74 -17.70 15.25 -19.16
N SER A 75 -18.78 15.00 -19.90
CA SER A 75 -20.07 14.62 -19.30
C SER A 75 -19.99 13.26 -18.62
N VAL A 76 -19.34 12.28 -19.24
CA VAL A 76 -19.11 10.96 -18.61
C VAL A 76 -18.40 11.08 -17.25
N ARG A 77 -17.35 11.91 -17.16
CA ARG A 77 -16.68 12.15 -15.86
C ARG A 77 -17.62 12.73 -14.81
N LYS A 78 -18.49 13.68 -15.19
CA LYS A 78 -19.50 14.26 -14.28
C LYS A 78 -20.53 13.21 -13.84
N ILE A 79 -20.98 12.36 -14.78
CA ILE A 79 -21.91 11.25 -14.49
C ILE A 79 -21.24 10.30 -13.49
N MET A 80 -20.01 9.84 -13.73
CA MET A 80 -19.28 8.95 -12.82
C MET A 80 -19.15 9.56 -11.42
N THR A 81 -18.80 10.85 -11.31
CA THR A 81 -18.73 11.52 -10.01
C THR A 81 -20.11 11.58 -9.32
N ARG A 82 -21.20 11.86 -10.07
CA ARG A 82 -22.57 11.88 -9.54
C ARG A 82 -23.02 10.50 -9.05
N LEU A 83 -22.61 9.43 -9.75
CA LEU A 83 -22.88 8.04 -9.39
C LEU A 83 -21.98 7.53 -8.26
N GLY A 84 -21.15 8.38 -7.64
CA GLY A 84 -20.31 8.05 -6.50
C GLY A 84 -18.92 7.49 -6.85
N PHE A 85 -18.54 7.44 -8.12
CA PHE A 85 -17.22 6.94 -8.53
C PHE A 85 -16.16 8.05 -8.49
N SER A 86 -14.96 7.64 -8.09
CA SER A 86 -13.75 8.46 -8.20
C SER A 86 -12.62 7.65 -8.84
N VAL A 87 -11.64 8.33 -9.42
CA VAL A 87 -10.48 7.65 -10.03
C VAL A 87 -9.60 7.10 -8.93
N GLN A 88 -9.46 5.77 -8.87
CA GLN A 88 -8.65 5.05 -7.92
C GLN A 88 -7.49 4.33 -8.60
N LYS A 89 -6.40 4.13 -7.87
CA LYS A 89 -5.32 3.23 -8.29
C LYS A 89 -5.70 1.82 -7.87
N PRO A 90 -5.87 0.87 -8.80
CA PRO A 90 -6.29 -0.48 -8.45
C PRO A 90 -5.22 -1.18 -7.59
N ILE A 91 -5.68 -1.94 -6.61
CA ILE A 91 -4.85 -2.88 -5.85
C ILE A 91 -4.62 -4.10 -6.73
N LYS A 92 -3.36 -4.51 -6.88
CA LYS A 92 -3.02 -5.73 -7.62
C LYS A 92 -3.02 -6.90 -6.63
N LEU A 93 -3.88 -7.86 -6.87
CA LEU A 93 -3.91 -9.13 -6.15
C LEU A 93 -3.37 -10.22 -7.08
N ALA A 94 -2.58 -11.14 -6.54
CA ALA A 94 -2.10 -12.29 -7.30
C ALA A 94 -3.26 -13.28 -7.52
N TYR A 95 -3.31 -13.88 -8.71
CA TYR A 95 -4.30 -14.93 -9.03
C TYR A 95 -4.13 -16.17 -8.15
N GLU A 96 -2.91 -16.42 -7.69
CA GLU A 96 -2.53 -17.54 -6.83
C GLU A 96 -2.90 -17.34 -5.36
N ARG A 97 -3.51 -16.21 -5.01
CA ARG A 97 -3.96 -15.91 -3.65
C ARG A 97 -5.09 -16.87 -3.25
N ASP A 98 -4.92 -17.54 -2.11
CA ASP A 98 -5.87 -18.51 -1.59
C ASP A 98 -6.67 -17.93 -0.40
N PRO A 99 -7.97 -17.60 -0.58
CA PRO A 99 -8.79 -17.04 0.49
C PRO A 99 -8.92 -17.95 1.70
N LYS A 100 -8.94 -19.28 1.52
CA LYS A 100 -9.04 -20.24 2.63
C LYS A 100 -7.81 -20.22 3.52
N LYS A 101 -6.61 -20.14 2.91
CA LYS A 101 -5.36 -20.00 3.68
C LYS A 101 -5.29 -18.70 4.46
N ILE A 102 -5.84 -17.62 3.91
CA ILE A 102 -5.95 -16.34 4.59
C ILE A 102 -6.88 -16.45 5.79
N GLU A 103 -8.03 -17.04 5.61
CA GLU A 103 -9.00 -17.25 6.68
C GLU A 103 -8.41 -18.08 7.83
N ILE A 104 -7.79 -19.23 7.51
CA ILE A 104 -7.10 -20.08 8.50
C ILE A 104 -5.99 -19.28 9.22
N TRP A 105 -5.25 -18.43 8.50
CA TRP A 105 -4.24 -17.59 9.11
C TRP A 105 -4.85 -16.62 10.12
N LEU A 106 -5.90 -15.91 9.75
CA LEU A 106 -6.53 -14.90 10.59
C LEU A 106 -7.27 -15.49 11.78
N GLN A 107 -7.96 -16.63 11.59
CA GLN A 107 -8.83 -17.19 12.62
C GLN A 107 -8.11 -18.20 13.52
N GLU A 108 -7.06 -18.87 13.04
CA GLU A 108 -6.40 -19.92 13.78
C GLU A 108 -4.91 -19.68 14.00
N THR A 109 -4.15 -19.48 12.90
CA THR A 109 -2.69 -19.52 12.97
C THR A 109 -2.14 -18.33 13.74
N TYR A 110 -2.50 -17.11 13.37
CA TYR A 110 -2.01 -15.92 14.02
C TYR A 110 -2.48 -15.78 15.47
N PRO A 111 -3.75 -16.05 15.83
CA PRO A 111 -4.18 -16.09 17.23
C PRO A 111 -3.39 -17.09 18.09
N LYS A 112 -3.05 -18.27 17.57
CA LYS A 112 -2.19 -19.24 18.27
C LYS A 112 -0.78 -18.71 18.50
N ILE A 113 -0.20 -18.02 17.49
CA ILE A 113 1.11 -17.35 17.61
C ILE A 113 1.04 -16.26 18.68
N LYS A 114 0.01 -15.42 18.70
CA LYS A 114 -0.19 -14.33 19.68
C LYS A 114 -0.29 -14.87 21.13
N ILE A 115 -1.09 -15.93 21.33
CA ILE A 115 -1.22 -16.59 22.65
C ILE A 115 0.11 -17.19 23.08
N ARG A 116 0.84 -17.85 22.19
CA ARG A 116 2.16 -18.41 22.49
C ARG A 116 3.17 -17.31 22.82
N ALA A 117 3.19 -16.22 22.05
CA ALA A 117 4.08 -15.11 22.31
C ALA A 117 3.88 -14.53 23.71
N MET A 118 2.62 -14.38 24.15
CA MET A 118 2.29 -13.93 25.51
C MET A 118 2.79 -14.91 26.58
N LYS A 119 2.58 -16.22 26.40
CA LYS A 119 3.01 -17.26 27.35
C LYS A 119 4.52 -17.37 27.46
N GLU A 120 5.24 -17.21 26.35
CA GLU A 120 6.71 -17.36 26.27
C GLU A 120 7.45 -16.04 26.49
N GLY A 121 6.74 -14.93 26.75
CA GLY A 121 7.32 -13.58 26.85
C GLY A 121 8.02 -13.14 25.58
N ALA A 122 7.60 -13.69 24.42
CA ALA A 122 8.16 -13.39 23.13
C ALA A 122 7.54 -12.10 22.54
N ARG A 123 8.34 -11.37 21.77
CA ARG A 123 7.86 -10.21 21.00
C ARG A 123 7.66 -10.61 19.55
N ILE A 124 6.49 -10.28 19.00
CA ILE A 124 6.17 -10.50 17.59
C ILE A 124 6.77 -9.36 16.76
N TYR A 125 7.49 -9.73 15.72
CA TYR A 125 8.01 -8.84 14.69
C TYR A 125 7.50 -9.26 13.31
N TRP A 126 7.31 -8.29 12.45
CA TRP A 126 6.93 -8.47 11.06
C TRP A 126 8.09 -8.00 10.20
N GLY A 127 8.66 -8.91 9.45
CA GLY A 127 9.86 -8.67 8.66
C GLY A 127 9.59 -8.73 7.16
N ASP A 128 10.40 -7.96 6.42
CA ASP A 128 10.37 -7.97 4.95
C ASP A 128 11.67 -7.41 4.38
N GLU A 129 11.94 -7.73 3.11
CA GLU A 129 13.00 -7.11 2.34
C GLU A 129 12.46 -6.09 1.35
N MET A 130 13.28 -5.08 1.05
CA MET A 130 12.97 -4.07 0.05
C MET A 130 14.21 -3.68 -0.73
N GLY A 131 14.11 -3.71 -2.05
CA GLY A 131 15.07 -3.05 -2.95
C GLY A 131 14.73 -1.58 -3.15
N MET A 132 15.75 -0.73 -3.19
CA MET A 132 15.65 0.68 -3.52
C MET A 132 16.59 1.05 -4.65
N GLN A 133 16.09 1.82 -5.62
CA GLN A 133 16.85 2.21 -6.82
C GLN A 133 16.97 3.74 -6.90
N SER A 134 18.03 4.20 -7.58
CA SER A 134 18.23 5.63 -7.86
C SER A 134 17.08 6.27 -8.67
N THR A 135 16.27 5.43 -9.34
CA THR A 135 15.11 5.85 -10.15
C THR A 135 13.80 5.94 -9.34
N ASP A 136 13.78 5.44 -8.10
CA ASP A 136 12.57 5.39 -7.25
C ASP A 136 12.15 6.76 -6.68
N ASN A 137 12.51 7.84 -7.33
CA ASN A 137 12.12 9.17 -6.91
C ASN A 137 10.68 9.46 -7.34
N ARG A 138 9.78 9.50 -6.39
CA ARG A 138 8.35 9.78 -6.55
C ARG A 138 7.99 11.07 -5.82
N GLY A 139 8.40 12.20 -6.37
CA GLY A 139 8.05 13.49 -5.78
C GLY A 139 7.34 14.41 -6.78
N ARG A 140 6.58 15.34 -6.26
CA ARG A 140 6.08 16.52 -7.00
C ARG A 140 6.74 17.75 -6.42
N THR A 141 7.01 18.75 -7.26
CA THR A 141 7.53 20.04 -6.82
C THR A 141 6.68 21.16 -7.40
N TYR A 142 6.73 22.32 -6.77
CA TYR A 142 6.06 23.49 -7.29
C TYR A 142 6.81 24.05 -8.50
N GLY A 143 6.07 24.52 -9.48
CA GLY A 143 6.53 25.23 -10.67
C GLY A 143 5.50 26.23 -11.11
N LEU A 144 5.89 27.18 -11.95
CA LEU A 144 4.95 28.11 -12.55
C LEU A 144 3.93 27.35 -13.42
N LYS A 145 2.68 27.76 -13.39
CA LYS A 145 1.62 27.16 -14.19
C LYS A 145 2.02 27.16 -15.69
N GLY A 146 2.00 25.94 -16.28
CA GLY A 146 2.41 25.74 -17.67
C GLY A 146 3.93 25.59 -17.88
N LYS A 147 4.77 25.72 -16.84
CA LYS A 147 6.22 25.49 -16.92
C LYS A 147 6.62 24.31 -16.04
N THR A 148 7.01 23.21 -16.67
CA THR A 148 7.45 22.00 -15.97
C THR A 148 8.84 22.24 -15.34
N PRO A 149 9.00 22.05 -14.01
CA PRO A 149 10.31 22.17 -13.37
C PRO A 149 11.30 21.13 -13.88
N ILE A 150 12.54 21.51 -14.05
CA ILE A 150 13.64 20.62 -14.45
C ILE A 150 14.48 20.29 -13.23
N ILE A 151 14.67 19.01 -12.94
CA ILE A 151 15.56 18.52 -11.89
C ILE A 151 16.71 17.76 -12.54
N LYS A 152 17.94 18.14 -12.19
CA LYS A 152 19.14 17.42 -12.64
C LYS A 152 19.24 16.10 -11.87
N LYS A 153 19.38 14.99 -12.57
CA LYS A 153 19.59 13.64 -12.03
C LYS A 153 20.81 13.00 -12.67
N THR A 154 21.45 12.08 -11.95
CA THR A 154 22.44 11.18 -12.56
C THR A 154 21.76 10.22 -13.54
N GLY A 155 22.43 9.91 -14.65
CA GLY A 155 22.03 8.84 -15.58
C GLY A 155 22.42 7.45 -15.08
N SER A 156 23.27 7.37 -14.04
CA SER A 156 23.71 6.08 -13.47
C SER A 156 22.62 5.40 -12.69
N ARG A 157 22.48 4.09 -12.89
CA ARG A 157 21.54 3.24 -12.16
C ARG A 157 22.29 2.47 -11.09
N PHE A 158 21.94 2.72 -9.85
CA PHE A 158 22.45 1.98 -8.69
C PHE A 158 21.30 1.60 -7.76
N LYS A 159 21.50 0.54 -6.99
CA LYS A 159 20.49 0.00 -6.08
C LYS A 159 21.14 -0.37 -4.75
N CYS A 160 20.37 -0.31 -3.68
CA CYS A 160 20.67 -0.94 -2.40
C CYS A 160 19.44 -1.71 -1.91
N ASN A 161 19.66 -2.59 -0.96
CA ASN A 161 18.61 -3.40 -0.36
C ASN A 161 18.55 -3.12 1.14
N MET A 162 17.40 -3.35 1.74
CA MET A 162 17.25 -3.38 3.18
C MET A 162 16.45 -4.59 3.63
N LEU A 163 16.73 -5.02 4.85
CA LEU A 163 15.86 -5.87 5.66
C LEU A 163 15.38 -5.04 6.84
N ALA A 164 14.11 -5.11 7.15
CA ALA A 164 13.57 -4.46 8.33
C ALA A 164 12.52 -5.35 9.00
N ALA A 165 12.38 -5.17 10.30
CA ALA A 165 11.35 -5.82 11.10
C ALA A 165 10.76 -4.82 12.09
N ILE A 166 9.42 -4.75 12.13
CA ILE A 166 8.66 -3.86 13.02
C ILE A 166 7.77 -4.67 13.96
N SER A 167 7.45 -4.07 15.10
CA SER A 167 6.56 -4.63 16.11
C SER A 167 5.41 -3.68 16.39
N PRO A 168 4.18 -4.17 16.70
CA PRO A 168 3.05 -3.31 17.06
C PRO A 168 3.29 -2.47 18.32
N GLN A 169 4.32 -2.79 19.12
CA GLN A 169 4.75 -1.98 20.26
C GLN A 169 5.66 -0.81 19.87
N GLY A 170 5.84 -0.51 18.59
CA GLY A 170 6.63 0.63 18.11
C GLY A 170 8.13 0.38 18.00
N PHE A 171 8.60 -0.86 17.99
CA PHE A 171 10.00 -1.21 17.78
C PHE A 171 10.30 -1.48 16.31
N MET A 172 11.50 -1.11 15.88
CA MET A 172 12.00 -1.35 14.54
C MET A 172 13.48 -1.71 14.57
N ASN A 173 13.85 -2.75 13.84
CA ASN A 173 15.23 -3.12 13.57
C ASN A 173 15.42 -3.19 12.05
N TRP A 174 16.58 -2.78 11.56
CA TRP A 174 16.84 -2.74 10.13
C TRP A 174 18.34 -2.95 9.79
N MET A 175 18.59 -3.35 8.54
CA MET A 175 19.91 -3.50 7.96
C MET A 175 19.88 -3.09 6.49
N VAL A 176 20.80 -2.22 6.07
CA VAL A 176 20.99 -1.78 4.67
C VAL A 176 22.25 -2.43 4.10
N PHE A 177 22.16 -2.94 2.87
CA PHE A 177 23.25 -3.62 2.18
C PHE A 177 23.14 -3.39 0.66
N GLU A 178 24.27 -3.56 -0.05
CA GLU A 178 24.36 -3.28 -1.49
C GLU A 178 24.26 -4.54 -2.34
N ASP A 179 24.61 -5.70 -1.78
CA ASP A 179 24.55 -6.99 -2.44
C ASP A 179 23.10 -7.46 -2.67
N ASN A 180 22.95 -8.56 -3.38
CA ASN A 180 21.66 -9.22 -3.53
C ASN A 180 21.19 -9.85 -2.21
N PHE A 181 19.88 -9.91 -2.01
CA PHE A 181 19.29 -10.61 -0.89
C PHE A 181 19.47 -12.13 -1.04
N ASP A 182 20.12 -12.74 -0.06
CA ASP A 182 20.36 -14.16 0.02
C ASP A 182 20.24 -14.67 1.47
N SER A 183 20.43 -15.98 1.64
CA SER A 183 20.38 -16.61 2.97
C SER A 183 21.47 -16.11 3.94
N THR A 184 22.61 -15.68 3.44
CA THR A 184 23.70 -15.15 4.28
C THR A 184 23.33 -13.77 4.84
N LYS A 185 22.77 -12.90 3.99
CA LYS A 185 22.28 -11.59 4.42
C LYS A 185 21.12 -11.72 5.41
N PHE A 186 20.20 -12.66 5.14
CA PHE A 186 19.10 -12.91 6.06
C PHE A 186 19.61 -13.43 7.43
N ILE A 187 20.53 -14.38 7.46
CA ILE A 187 21.15 -14.89 8.70
C ILE A 187 21.88 -13.76 9.45
N SER A 188 22.59 -12.88 8.73
CA SER A 188 23.22 -11.71 9.34
C SER A 188 22.20 -10.78 10.00
N PHE A 189 21.05 -10.57 9.38
CA PHE A 189 19.95 -9.80 9.96
C PHE A 189 19.35 -10.50 11.19
N LEU A 190 19.08 -11.80 11.11
CA LEU A 190 18.61 -12.60 12.26
C LEU A 190 19.59 -12.54 13.44
N GLY A 191 20.90 -12.61 13.16
CA GLY A 191 21.94 -12.47 14.18
C GLY A 191 21.90 -11.11 14.88
N ARG A 192 21.64 -10.03 14.14
CA ARG A 192 21.44 -8.69 14.73
C ARG A 192 20.20 -8.64 15.61
N LEU A 193 19.07 -9.22 15.15
CA LEU A 193 17.85 -9.27 15.97
C LEU A 193 18.12 -10.02 17.28
N VAL A 194 18.73 -11.21 17.22
CA VAL A 194 19.05 -12.03 18.39
C VAL A 194 19.98 -11.31 19.37
N SER A 195 20.96 -10.54 18.88
CA SER A 195 21.91 -9.80 19.73
C SER A 195 21.32 -8.53 20.35
N GLN A 196 20.41 -7.86 19.65
CA GLN A 196 19.88 -6.56 20.07
C GLN A 196 18.60 -6.65 20.90
N ILE A 197 17.81 -7.72 20.72
CA ILE A 197 16.52 -7.89 21.38
C ILE A 197 16.67 -8.86 22.56
N LYS A 198 16.31 -8.42 23.76
CA LYS A 198 16.41 -9.24 24.98
C LYS A 198 15.37 -10.35 25.05
N GLN A 199 14.15 -10.07 24.61
CA GLN A 199 13.03 -11.02 24.62
C GLN A 199 13.22 -12.09 23.53
N LYS A 200 12.51 -13.21 23.67
CA LYS A 200 12.33 -14.16 22.58
C LYS A 200 11.63 -13.47 21.40
N ILE A 201 12.03 -13.81 20.19
CA ILE A 201 11.57 -13.18 18.95
C ILE A 201 10.70 -14.17 18.18
N PHE A 202 9.46 -13.79 17.90
CA PHE A 202 8.61 -14.44 16.92
C PHE A 202 8.61 -13.57 15.68
N LEU A 203 9.33 -13.97 14.63
CA LEU A 203 9.46 -13.20 13.40
C LEU A 203 8.55 -13.78 12.33
N ILE A 204 7.59 -12.97 11.88
CA ILE A 204 6.68 -13.30 10.78
C ILE A 204 7.25 -12.69 9.51
N VAL A 205 7.41 -13.52 8.48
CA VAL A 205 7.95 -13.14 7.16
C VAL A 205 7.06 -13.70 6.05
N ASP A 206 7.27 -13.26 4.82
CA ASP A 206 6.64 -13.87 3.65
C ASP A 206 7.22 -15.26 3.31
N ASN A 207 6.71 -15.87 2.26
CA ASN A 207 7.17 -17.19 1.78
C ASN A 207 8.33 -17.11 0.78
N HIS A 208 9.18 -16.08 0.83
CA HIS A 208 10.33 -16.01 -0.06
C HIS A 208 11.27 -17.21 0.14
N ARG A 209 11.78 -17.80 -0.96
CA ARG A 209 12.59 -19.02 -0.97
C ARG A 209 13.83 -18.97 -0.05
N VAL A 210 14.38 -17.78 0.16
CA VAL A 210 15.54 -17.55 1.03
C VAL A 210 15.22 -17.96 2.47
N HIS A 211 14.02 -17.64 2.97
CA HIS A 211 13.60 -17.94 4.33
C HIS A 211 13.51 -19.45 4.61
N HIS A 212 13.26 -20.25 3.58
CA HIS A 212 13.16 -21.71 3.68
C HIS A 212 14.47 -22.45 3.43
N SER A 213 15.56 -21.72 3.16
CA SER A 213 16.85 -22.33 2.83
C SER A 213 17.40 -23.18 3.98
N LYS A 214 18.15 -24.24 3.65
CA LYS A 214 18.77 -25.13 4.63
C LYS A 214 19.65 -24.36 5.63
N LYS A 215 20.42 -23.37 5.16
CA LYS A 215 21.28 -22.52 6.01
C LYS A 215 20.46 -21.77 7.06
N VAL A 216 19.34 -21.17 6.66
CA VAL A 216 18.43 -20.43 7.55
C VAL A 216 17.80 -21.38 8.58
N LYS A 217 17.28 -22.52 8.14
CA LYS A 217 16.73 -23.55 9.06
C LYS A 217 17.74 -24.02 10.09
N THR A 218 18.97 -24.27 9.68
CA THR A 218 20.08 -24.66 10.60
C THR A 218 20.38 -23.53 11.59
N TYR A 219 20.40 -22.27 11.14
CA TYR A 219 20.62 -21.13 12.03
C TYR A 219 19.50 -20.99 13.08
N ILE A 220 18.24 -21.08 12.66
CA ILE A 220 17.08 -21.01 13.57
C ILE A 220 17.12 -22.15 14.59
N ALA A 221 17.41 -23.37 14.16
CA ALA A 221 17.48 -24.52 15.07
C ALA A 221 18.52 -24.31 16.18
N LYS A 222 19.65 -23.65 15.87
CA LYS A 222 20.69 -23.30 16.86
C LYS A 222 20.29 -22.18 17.84
N HIS A 223 19.29 -21.38 17.51
CA HIS A 223 18.83 -20.23 18.29
C HIS A 223 17.33 -20.34 18.64
N SER A 224 16.81 -21.58 18.72
CA SER A 224 15.38 -21.83 18.91
C SER A 224 14.85 -21.37 20.27
N ASP A 225 15.71 -21.23 21.24
CA ASP A 225 15.42 -20.59 22.54
C ASP A 225 15.11 -19.09 22.40
N LYS A 226 15.67 -18.44 21.37
CA LYS A 226 15.64 -16.98 21.19
C LYS A 226 14.83 -16.52 19.99
N LEU A 227 14.72 -17.32 18.93
CA LEU A 227 14.14 -16.93 17.65
C LEU A 227 13.31 -18.06 17.05
N GLU A 228 12.10 -17.73 16.62
CA GLU A 228 11.26 -18.60 15.81
C GLU A 228 10.71 -17.83 14.60
N LEU A 229 10.63 -18.51 13.43
CA LEU A 229 10.05 -17.95 12.21
C LEU A 229 8.66 -18.49 11.97
N PHE A 230 7.79 -17.61 11.54
CA PHE A 230 6.44 -17.90 11.05
C PHE A 230 6.28 -17.32 9.65
N TYR A 231 5.40 -17.91 8.85
CA TYR A 231 5.25 -17.56 7.45
C TYR A 231 3.83 -17.11 7.17
N LEU A 232 3.69 -15.97 6.51
CA LEU A 232 2.42 -15.47 5.99
C LEU A 232 1.83 -16.44 4.95
N PRO A 233 0.52 -16.41 4.70
CA PRO A 233 -0.04 -17.07 3.54
C PRO A 233 0.67 -16.60 2.25
N PRO A 234 0.91 -17.51 1.29
CA PRO A 234 1.54 -17.15 0.02
C PRO A 234 0.76 -16.05 -0.72
N TYR A 235 1.48 -15.19 -1.43
CA TYR A 235 0.92 -14.11 -2.28
C TYR A 235 0.03 -13.10 -1.54
N CYS A 236 0.30 -12.83 -0.27
CA CYS A 236 -0.44 -11.90 0.56
C CYS A 236 0.44 -10.79 1.16
N PRO A 237 1.19 -10.00 0.34
CA PRO A 237 2.05 -8.94 0.85
C PRO A 237 1.26 -7.84 1.56
N ASP A 238 0.02 -7.60 1.15
CA ASP A 238 -0.89 -6.62 1.76
C ASP A 238 -1.25 -6.95 3.22
N MET A 239 -1.04 -8.18 3.67
CA MET A 239 -1.20 -8.59 5.07
C MET A 239 0.05 -8.34 5.92
N ASN A 240 1.19 -7.96 5.32
CA ASN A 240 2.40 -7.64 6.06
C ASN A 240 2.46 -6.15 6.43
N PRO A 241 2.38 -5.76 7.72
CA PRO A 241 2.52 -4.36 8.12
C PRO A 241 3.85 -3.73 7.68
N GLN A 242 4.92 -4.52 7.51
CA GLN A 242 6.22 -4.04 7.04
C GLN A 242 6.16 -3.48 5.61
N GLU A 243 5.23 -3.94 4.78
CA GLU A 243 5.03 -3.38 3.44
C GLU A 243 4.59 -1.91 3.45
N LEU A 244 3.86 -1.49 4.48
CA LEU A 244 3.49 -0.08 4.65
C LEU A 244 4.72 0.79 4.97
N VAL A 245 5.66 0.25 5.73
CA VAL A 245 6.97 0.90 5.97
C VAL A 245 7.75 0.99 4.66
N ASN A 246 7.79 -0.08 3.88
CA ASN A 246 8.46 -0.11 2.57
C ASN A 246 7.88 0.95 1.61
N GLN A 247 6.56 1.10 1.58
CA GLN A 247 5.88 2.13 0.78
C GLN A 247 6.23 3.55 1.24
N ASP A 248 6.23 3.80 2.55
CA ASP A 248 6.58 5.09 3.13
C ASP A 248 8.04 5.45 2.82
N ILE A 249 8.97 4.51 2.96
CA ILE A 249 10.38 4.70 2.64
C ILE A 249 10.56 5.03 1.16
N LYS A 250 9.96 4.27 0.25
CA LYS A 250 10.02 4.53 -1.21
C LYS A 250 9.46 5.91 -1.58
N ALA A 251 8.44 6.37 -0.87
CA ALA A 251 7.84 7.68 -1.12
C ALA A 251 8.71 8.84 -0.62
N ASN A 252 9.46 8.67 0.46
CA ASN A 252 10.01 9.79 1.22
C ASN A 252 11.53 9.80 1.37
N SER A 253 12.22 8.65 1.33
CA SER A 253 13.66 8.59 1.68
C SER A 253 14.58 9.33 0.72
N ASN A 254 14.21 9.46 -0.56
CA ASN A 254 15.02 10.13 -1.57
C ASN A 254 14.87 11.66 -1.60
N ASN A 255 14.10 12.23 -0.68
CA ASN A 255 13.84 13.67 -0.63
C ASN A 255 14.90 14.46 0.16
N PHE A 256 15.91 13.79 0.76
CA PHE A 256 16.86 14.46 1.66
C PHE A 256 18.11 15.00 0.94
N ARG A 257 18.65 14.24 -0.02
CA ARG A 257 19.83 14.64 -0.79
C ARG A 257 19.70 14.24 -2.25
N SER A 258 20.33 15.02 -3.11
CA SER A 258 20.45 14.65 -4.53
C SER A 258 21.27 13.37 -4.67
N LEU A 259 20.74 12.40 -5.41
CA LEU A 259 21.39 11.10 -5.62
C LEU A 259 22.41 11.20 -6.75
N LYS A 260 23.70 11.13 -6.42
CA LYS A 260 24.82 11.09 -7.37
C LYS A 260 25.54 9.73 -7.37
N SER A 261 25.44 9.00 -6.27
CA SER A 261 26.13 7.74 -6.03
C SER A 261 25.27 6.77 -5.21
N ILE A 262 25.70 5.51 -5.15
CA ILE A 262 25.10 4.51 -4.25
C ILE A 262 25.24 4.94 -2.77
N ASN A 263 26.34 5.62 -2.44
CA ASN A 263 26.56 6.12 -1.09
C ASN A 263 25.49 7.17 -0.70
N ASP A 264 25.11 8.08 -1.60
CA ASP A 264 24.02 9.03 -1.33
C ASP A 264 22.69 8.31 -1.11
N LEU A 265 22.42 7.26 -1.89
CA LEU A 265 21.20 6.45 -1.75
C LEU A 265 21.17 5.74 -0.39
N THR A 266 22.27 5.11 0.01
CA THR A 266 22.36 4.39 1.30
C THR A 266 22.32 5.35 2.49
N ILE A 267 22.93 6.54 2.38
CA ILE A 267 22.86 7.59 3.42
C ILE A 267 21.41 8.08 3.56
N ASN A 268 20.72 8.39 2.47
CA ASN A 268 19.32 8.83 2.51
C ASN A 268 18.43 7.76 3.14
N LEU A 269 18.60 6.50 2.74
CA LEU A 269 17.85 5.38 3.27
C LEU A 269 18.10 5.20 4.77
N ARG A 270 19.35 5.14 5.20
CA ARG A 270 19.72 5.01 6.62
C ARG A 270 19.20 6.16 7.47
N TYR A 271 19.32 7.40 6.98
CA TYR A 271 18.78 8.56 7.67
C TYR A 271 17.27 8.44 7.88
N TYR A 272 16.54 8.04 6.83
CA TYR A 272 15.09 7.89 6.94
C TYR A 272 14.67 6.74 7.85
N LEU A 273 15.37 5.59 7.78
CA LEU A 273 15.15 4.44 8.66
C LEU A 273 15.37 4.81 10.13
N THR A 274 16.45 5.53 10.42
CA THR A 274 16.74 6.06 11.77
C THR A 274 15.61 6.97 12.25
N LYS A 275 15.11 7.87 11.36
CA LYS A 275 13.99 8.75 11.71
C LYS A 275 12.70 8.00 12.03
N ILE A 276 12.41 6.90 11.31
CA ILE A 276 11.26 6.03 11.64
C ILE A 276 11.51 5.30 12.96
N GLN A 277 12.69 4.70 13.14
CA GLN A 277 13.05 3.91 14.32
C GLN A 277 12.91 4.71 15.63
N PHE A 278 13.26 6.00 15.61
CA PHE A 278 13.08 6.90 16.76
C PHE A 278 11.67 7.52 16.86
N ASN A 279 10.70 7.04 16.09
CA ASN A 279 9.31 7.45 16.19
C ASN A 279 8.39 6.24 16.40
N PRO A 280 8.28 5.72 17.64
CA PRO A 280 7.44 4.56 17.94
C PRO A 280 5.98 4.74 17.52
N TYR A 281 5.40 5.93 17.69
CA TYR A 281 4.03 6.22 17.29
C TYR A 281 3.80 6.05 15.79
N LYS A 282 4.79 6.45 14.97
CA LYS A 282 4.72 6.24 13.53
C LYS A 282 4.74 4.74 13.19
N ILE A 283 5.56 3.95 13.90
CA ILE A 283 5.62 2.50 13.71
C ILE A 283 4.30 1.85 14.10
N MET A 284 3.74 2.19 15.27
CA MET A 284 2.44 1.69 15.74
C MET A 284 1.32 2.03 14.73
N ASN A 285 1.37 3.20 14.12
CA ASN A 285 0.37 3.66 13.15
C ASN A 285 0.34 2.83 11.84
N TYR A 286 1.41 2.11 11.49
CA TYR A 286 1.37 1.17 10.36
C TYR A 286 0.46 -0.03 10.64
N PHE A 287 0.21 -0.38 11.90
CA PHE A 287 -0.67 -1.47 12.30
C PHE A 287 -2.16 -1.09 12.38
N THR A 288 -2.52 0.17 12.15
CA THR A 288 -3.92 0.63 12.24
C THR A 288 -4.70 0.55 10.92
N LYS A 289 -4.06 0.14 9.82
CA LYS A 289 -4.72 0.02 8.52
C LYS A 289 -5.56 -1.25 8.44
N ASP A 290 -6.72 -1.18 7.76
CA ASP A 290 -7.75 -2.22 7.74
C ASP A 290 -7.21 -3.61 7.41
N ASN A 291 -6.29 -3.70 6.44
CA ASN A 291 -5.71 -4.98 5.99
C ASN A 291 -4.67 -5.58 6.93
N VAL A 292 -4.15 -4.82 7.89
CA VAL A 292 -3.11 -5.27 8.83
C VAL A 292 -3.47 -5.06 10.30
N VAL A 293 -4.65 -4.51 10.61
CA VAL A 293 -5.10 -4.25 11.99
C VAL A 293 -5.15 -5.51 12.85
N TYR A 294 -5.31 -6.68 12.25
CA TYR A 294 -5.26 -7.96 12.95
C TYR A 294 -3.90 -8.23 13.63
N ALA A 295 -2.83 -7.58 13.13
CA ALA A 295 -1.46 -7.73 13.62
C ALA A 295 -1.12 -6.80 14.81
N SER A 296 -2.07 -5.94 15.22
CA SER A 296 -1.91 -5.01 16.34
C SER A 296 -1.97 -5.68 17.73
#